data_2716bd27b003f6c45e439a60f1d8b4a4
#
_entry.id   2716bd27b003f6c45e439a60f1d8b4a4
#
_cell.length_a   1.000
_cell.length_b   1.000
_cell.length_c   1.000
_cell.angle_alpha   90.00
_cell.angle_beta   90.00
_cell.angle_gamma   90.00
#
_symmetry.space_group_name_H-M   'P 1'
#
loop_
_entity.id
_entity.type
_entity.pdbx_description
1 polymer ?
#
loop_
_entity_poly.entity_id
_entity_poly.type
_entity_poly.pdbx_seq_one_letter_code
_entity_poly.pdbx_strand_id
1 'polypeptide(L)'
;LGHRPEQLSGGQQQRVAIVRALLSRPEVVFADEPTGNLDSNSGAEVLRLLRDAATEQKQTILMVTHDAHAASYADRVVFLKDGAIAGDMLNPTHDAVLQAMGQLEG
;
A
#
# COMPACT_ATOMS: atom_id res chain seq x y z
N LEU A 1 -21.25 15.30 16.46
CA LEU A 1 -21.89 14.54 16.86
C LEU A 1 -21.97 13.53 16.12
N GLY A 2 -21.66 12.81 16.16
CA GLY A 2 -21.94 12.05 15.54
C GLY A 2 -21.60 10.82 15.10
N HIS A 3 -20.64 10.65 14.46
CA HIS A 3 -20.21 9.35 13.99
C HIS A 3 -19.57 8.58 15.11
N ARG A 4 -20.09 7.42 15.35
CA ARG A 4 -19.41 6.45 16.17
C ARG A 4 -18.33 5.78 15.31
N PRO A 5 -17.30 5.22 15.92
CA PRO A 5 -16.24 4.53 15.15
C PRO A 5 -16.79 3.46 14.20
N GLU A 6 -17.80 2.73 14.58
CA GLU A 6 -18.38 1.68 13.75
C GLU A 6 -19.14 2.22 12.54
N GLN A 7 -19.40 3.51 12.50
CA GLN A 7 -20.08 4.13 11.37
C GLN A 7 -19.10 4.72 10.34
N LEU A 8 -17.81 4.67 10.61
CA LEU A 8 -16.83 5.17 9.65
C LEU A 8 -16.78 4.24 8.44
N SER A 9 -16.55 4.82 7.27
CA SER A 9 -16.35 4.03 6.06
C SER A 9 -15.05 3.21 6.16
N GLY A 10 -14.92 2.18 5.33
CA GLY A 10 -13.71 1.39 5.27
C GLY A 10 -12.47 2.24 5.01
N GLY A 11 -12.58 3.22 4.09
CA GLY A 11 -11.48 4.12 3.79
C GLY A 11 -11.09 5.01 4.95
N GLN A 12 -12.10 5.52 5.68
CA GLN A 12 -11.83 6.34 6.85
C GLN A 12 -11.19 5.55 7.97
N GLN A 13 -11.64 4.33 8.19
CA GLN A 13 -11.05 3.45 9.19
C GLN A 13 -9.60 3.12 8.87
N GLN A 14 -9.34 2.84 7.60
CA GLN A 14 -7.99 2.52 7.16
C GLN A 14 -7.06 3.72 7.30
N ARG A 15 -7.52 4.92 6.95
CA ARG A 15 -6.70 6.13 7.13
C ARG A 15 -6.41 6.40 8.59
N VAL A 16 -7.37 6.21 9.46
CA VAL A 16 -7.17 6.40 10.90
C VAL A 16 -6.10 5.43 11.42
N ALA A 17 -6.17 4.18 11.00
CA ALA A 17 -5.20 3.17 11.42
C ALA A 17 -3.79 3.54 10.93
N ILE A 18 -3.67 3.99 9.70
CA ILE A 18 -2.37 4.36 9.14
C ILE A 18 -1.81 5.60 9.84
N VAL A 19 -2.64 6.62 10.05
CA VAL A 19 -2.19 7.82 10.76
C VAL A 19 -1.70 7.48 12.15
N ARG A 20 -2.40 6.61 12.88
CA ARG A 20 -1.94 6.16 14.19
C ARG A 20 -0.58 5.48 14.13
N ALA A 21 -0.41 4.61 13.15
CA ALA A 21 0.87 3.93 12.95
C ALA A 21 1.99 4.93 12.68
N LEU A 22 1.73 5.91 11.80
CA LEU A 22 2.72 6.91 11.44
C LEU A 22 3.08 7.84 12.60
N LEU A 23 2.09 8.20 13.42
CA LEU A 23 2.32 9.11 14.55
C LEU A 23 3.23 8.50 15.62
N SER A 24 3.24 7.18 15.75
CA SER A 24 4.14 6.54 16.71
C SER A 24 5.59 6.49 16.23
N ARG A 25 5.84 6.89 14.99
CA ARG A 25 7.17 6.96 14.35
C ARG A 25 7.96 5.68 14.47
N PRO A 26 7.41 4.55 14.04
CA PRO A 26 8.14 3.28 14.07
C PRO A 26 9.26 3.31 13.03
N GLU A 27 10.23 2.41 13.17
CA GLU A 27 11.27 2.28 12.15
C GLU A 27 10.71 1.79 10.84
N VAL A 28 9.70 0.91 10.88
CA VAL A 28 9.06 0.37 9.69
C VAL A 28 7.55 0.33 9.92
N VAL A 29 6.79 0.82 8.95
CA VAL A 29 5.34 0.68 8.95
C VAL A 29 4.99 -0.49 8.03
N PHE A 30 4.23 -1.44 8.56
CA PHE A 30 3.76 -2.58 7.79
C PHE A 30 2.32 -2.37 7.38
N ALA A 31 2.04 -2.40 6.08
CA ALA A 31 0.69 -2.24 5.53
C ALA A 31 0.34 -3.47 4.70
N ASP A 32 -0.60 -4.26 5.21
CA ASP A 32 -1.02 -5.50 4.56
C ASP A 32 -2.32 -5.27 3.80
N GLU A 33 -2.25 -5.32 2.49
CA GLU A 33 -3.38 -5.08 1.59
C GLU A 33 -4.14 -3.80 1.98
N PRO A 34 -3.44 -2.65 2.04
CA PRO A 34 -4.06 -1.44 2.60
C PRO A 34 -5.26 -0.92 1.83
N THR A 35 -5.46 -1.36 0.59
CA THR A 35 -6.59 -0.94 -0.23
C THR A 35 -7.56 -2.07 -0.54
N GLY A 36 -7.43 -3.21 0.15
CA GLY A 36 -8.11 -4.45 -0.23
C GLY A 36 -9.62 -4.38 -0.36
N ASN A 37 -10.29 -3.64 0.50
CA ASN A 37 -11.75 -3.54 0.49
C ASN A 37 -12.25 -2.13 0.24
N LEU A 38 -11.42 -1.29 -0.37
CA LEU A 38 -11.75 0.11 -0.58
C LEU A 38 -12.15 0.37 -2.02
N ASP A 39 -13.02 1.35 -2.24
CA ASP A 39 -13.28 1.84 -3.58
C ASP A 39 -12.05 2.60 -4.11
N SER A 40 -12.07 2.95 -5.40
CA SER A 40 -10.91 3.56 -6.06
C SER A 40 -10.48 4.87 -5.41
N ASN A 41 -11.44 5.71 -5.02
CA ASN A 41 -11.11 7.01 -4.43
C ASN A 41 -10.52 6.86 -3.05
N SER A 42 -11.11 6.03 -2.20
CA SER A 42 -10.60 5.78 -0.85
C SER A 42 -9.25 5.08 -0.90
N GLY A 43 -9.10 4.14 -1.81
CA GLY A 43 -7.83 3.44 -2.00
C GLY A 43 -6.71 4.41 -2.39
N ALA A 44 -7.00 5.31 -3.34
CA ALA A 44 -6.02 6.30 -3.78
C ALA A 44 -5.61 7.24 -2.64
N GLU A 45 -6.55 7.63 -1.78
CA GLU A 45 -6.23 8.47 -0.63
C GLU A 45 -5.29 7.77 0.35
N VAL A 46 -5.53 6.49 0.60
CA VAL A 46 -4.66 5.69 1.47
C VAL A 46 -3.26 5.57 0.88
N LEU A 47 -3.18 5.29 -0.42
CA LEU A 47 -1.88 5.14 -1.08
C LEU A 47 -1.09 6.45 -1.08
N ARG A 48 -1.75 7.59 -1.29
CA ARG A 48 -1.09 8.88 -1.22
C ARG A 48 -0.58 9.19 0.18
N LEU A 49 -1.36 8.83 1.19
CA LEU A 49 -0.94 9.02 2.58
C LEU A 49 0.34 8.23 2.87
N LEU A 50 0.41 6.99 2.44
CA LEU A 50 1.60 6.16 2.60
C LEU A 50 2.78 6.74 1.79
N ARG A 51 2.52 7.16 0.56
CA ARG A 51 3.55 7.74 -0.30
C ARG A 51 4.14 9.01 0.31
N ASP A 52 3.28 9.89 0.81
CA ASP A 52 3.71 11.14 1.41
C ASP A 52 4.55 10.90 2.67
N ALA A 53 4.16 9.92 3.49
CA ALA A 53 4.94 9.58 4.68
C ALA A 53 6.33 9.06 4.29
N ALA A 54 6.41 8.24 3.27
CA ALA A 54 7.70 7.71 2.81
C ALA A 54 8.58 8.82 2.25
N THR A 55 8.00 9.73 1.48
CA THR A 55 8.75 10.78 0.79
C THR A 55 9.10 11.94 1.70
N GLU A 56 8.10 12.48 2.40
CA GLU A 56 8.28 13.71 3.17
C GLU A 56 8.84 13.46 4.56
N GLN A 57 8.44 12.37 5.19
CA GLN A 57 8.86 12.04 6.54
C GLN A 57 9.94 10.96 6.57
N LYS A 58 10.35 10.50 5.41
CA LYS A 58 11.38 9.47 5.23
C LYS A 58 11.06 8.21 6.01
N GLN A 59 9.77 7.89 6.09
CA GLN A 59 9.30 6.69 6.76
C GLN A 59 9.54 5.48 5.87
N THR A 60 10.06 4.40 6.44
CA THR A 60 10.16 3.14 5.72
C THR A 60 8.83 2.41 5.81
N ILE A 61 8.27 2.07 4.66
CA ILE A 61 6.96 1.41 4.58
C ILE A 61 7.11 0.12 3.79
N LEU A 62 6.68 -0.98 4.40
CA LEU A 62 6.59 -2.26 3.73
C LEU A 62 5.12 -2.56 3.48
N MET A 63 4.75 -2.65 2.20
CA MET A 63 3.36 -2.92 1.81
C MET A 63 3.28 -4.28 1.14
N VAL A 64 2.30 -5.07 1.55
CA VAL A 64 1.99 -6.34 0.89
C VAL A 64 0.69 -6.15 0.12
N THR A 65 0.70 -6.47 -1.17
CA THR A 65 -0.48 -6.28 -1.99
C THR A 65 -0.48 -7.21 -3.21
N HIS A 66 -1.67 -7.52 -3.72
CA HIS A 66 -1.87 -8.21 -4.98
C HIS A 66 -2.29 -7.24 -6.09
N ASP A 67 -2.38 -5.94 -5.76
CA ASP A 67 -2.90 -4.94 -6.66
C ASP A 67 -1.75 -4.18 -7.32
N ALA A 68 -1.64 -4.29 -8.63
CA ALA A 68 -0.58 -3.63 -9.40
C ALA A 68 -0.63 -2.11 -9.27
N HIS A 69 -1.83 -1.54 -9.14
CA HIS A 69 -1.97 -0.09 -8.96
C HIS A 69 -1.39 0.34 -7.61
N ALA A 70 -1.70 -0.38 -6.54
CA ALA A 70 -1.14 -0.10 -5.23
C ALA A 70 0.39 -0.22 -5.25
N ALA A 71 0.90 -1.28 -5.85
CA ALA A 71 2.35 -1.51 -5.93
C ALA A 71 3.07 -0.39 -6.67
N SER A 72 2.41 0.25 -7.64
CA SER A 72 3.03 1.31 -8.43
C SER A 72 3.36 2.57 -7.60
N TYR A 73 2.80 2.70 -6.41
CA TYR A 73 3.12 3.82 -5.52
C TYR A 73 4.44 3.64 -4.78
N ALA A 74 5.02 2.45 -4.82
CA ALA A 74 6.27 2.15 -4.10
C ALA A 74 7.50 2.62 -4.88
N ASP A 75 8.61 2.71 -4.19
CA ASP A 75 9.90 2.95 -4.83
C ASP A 75 10.51 1.68 -5.39
N ARG A 76 10.13 0.54 -4.81
CA ARG A 76 10.64 -0.75 -5.19
C ARG A 76 9.56 -1.81 -4.98
N VAL A 77 9.45 -2.74 -5.93
CA VAL A 77 8.55 -3.87 -5.81
C VAL A 77 9.37 -5.16 -5.84
N VAL A 78 9.08 -6.04 -4.89
CA VAL A 78 9.67 -7.38 -4.87
C VAL A 78 8.54 -8.36 -5.13
N PHE A 79 8.72 -9.20 -6.14
CA PHE A 79 7.71 -10.19 -6.52
C PHE A 79 8.03 -11.51 -5.83
N LEU A 80 7.01 -12.11 -5.23
CA LEU A 80 7.14 -13.39 -4.57
C LEU A 80 6.30 -14.43 -5.28
N LYS A 81 6.85 -15.64 -5.42
CA LYS A 81 6.11 -16.78 -5.95
C LYS A 81 6.57 -18.02 -5.20
N ASP A 82 5.62 -18.79 -4.70
CA ASP A 82 5.90 -20.04 -3.99
C ASP A 82 6.89 -19.87 -2.85
N GLY A 83 6.79 -18.73 -2.15
CA GLY A 83 7.62 -18.45 -0.98
C GLY A 83 9.03 -17.96 -1.29
N ALA A 84 9.33 -17.70 -2.56
CA ALA A 84 10.67 -17.24 -2.96
C ALA A 84 10.57 -15.96 -3.77
N ILE A 85 11.65 -15.18 -3.77
CA ILE A 85 11.72 -13.97 -4.59
C ILE A 85 11.80 -14.37 -6.06
N ALA A 86 10.84 -13.87 -6.85
CA ALA A 86 10.75 -14.16 -8.27
C ALA A 86 11.13 -12.96 -9.14
N GLY A 87 11.24 -11.78 -8.57
CA GLY A 87 11.62 -10.59 -9.33
C GLY A 87 11.75 -9.37 -8.44
N ASP A 88 12.30 -8.30 -9.00
CA ASP A 88 12.58 -7.06 -8.28
C ASP A 88 12.51 -5.93 -9.31
N MET A 89 11.88 -4.84 -8.96
CA MET A 89 11.66 -3.73 -9.88
C MET A 89 11.80 -2.41 -9.13
N LEU A 90 12.63 -1.53 -9.65
CA LEU A 90 12.78 -0.18 -9.10
C LEU A 90 11.89 0.79 -9.88
N ASN A 91 11.37 1.78 -9.19
CA ASN A 91 10.53 2.82 -9.79
C ASN A 91 9.40 2.23 -10.64
N PRO A 92 8.56 1.38 -10.03
CA PRO A 92 7.53 0.67 -10.79
C PRO A 92 6.48 1.59 -11.38
N THR A 93 5.93 1.19 -12.53
CA THR A 93 4.71 1.78 -13.07
C THR A 93 3.61 0.73 -13.01
N HIS A 94 2.36 1.17 -13.08
CA HIS A 94 1.23 0.25 -13.06
C HIS A 94 1.36 -0.81 -14.16
N ASP A 95 1.65 -0.36 -15.39
CA ASP A 95 1.74 -1.29 -16.53
C ASP A 95 2.90 -2.27 -16.38
N ALA A 96 4.05 -1.81 -15.91
CA ALA A 96 5.21 -2.69 -15.72
C ALA A 96 4.94 -3.74 -14.65
N VAL A 97 4.30 -3.35 -13.54
CA VAL A 97 3.95 -4.29 -12.48
C VAL A 97 2.94 -5.31 -12.97
N LEU A 98 1.91 -4.83 -13.67
CA LEU A 98 0.87 -5.71 -14.20
C LEU A 98 1.44 -6.73 -15.16
N GLN A 99 2.33 -6.32 -16.05
CA GLN A 99 3.00 -7.21 -17.00
C GLN A 99 3.86 -8.25 -16.27
N ALA A 100 4.63 -7.82 -15.29
CA ALA A 100 5.47 -8.73 -14.52
C ALA A 100 4.63 -9.77 -13.76
N MET A 101 3.51 -9.34 -13.17
CA MET A 101 2.62 -10.26 -12.49
C MET A 101 2.04 -11.30 -13.45
N GLY A 102 1.67 -10.87 -14.65
CA GLY A 102 1.19 -11.79 -15.67
C GLY A 102 2.21 -12.83 -16.07
N GLN A 103 3.47 -12.46 -16.18
CA GLN A 103 4.55 -13.40 -16.51
C GLN A 103 4.77 -14.43 -15.41
N LEU A 104 4.59 -14.02 -14.15
CA LEU A 104 4.75 -14.95 -13.03
C LEU A 104 3.63 -15.99 -12.97
N GLU A 105 2.44 -15.62 -13.42
CA GLU A 105 1.30 -16.53 -13.45
C GLU A 105 1.34 -17.47 -14.66
N GLY A 106 2.00 -17.04 -15.71
CA GLY A 106 2.08 -17.81 -16.96
C GLY A 106 3.23 -18.82 -16.98
#